data_57cb8f3e57df75d75515ac554096eb0d
#
_entry.id   57cb8f3e57df75d75515ac554096eb0d
#
_cell.length_a   1.000
_cell.length_b   1.000
_cell.length_c   1.000
_cell.angle_alpha   90.00
_cell.angle_beta   90.00
_cell.angle_gamma   90.00
#
_symmetry.space_group_name_H-M   'P 1'
#
loop_
_entity.id
_entity.type
_entity.pdbx_description
1 polymer ?
#
loop_
_entity_poly.entity_id
_entity_poly.type
_entity_poly.pdbx_seq_one_letter_code
_entity_poly.pdbx_strand_id
1 'polypeptide(L)'
;MSDTFSKVEVITGVARRRRFTTEQKLLVVNETLQPGMSISYVARRHGLSPSLVFRWRRLMSEGGKEAVRADEDVVAASEVRRLEERVRDLERLLGRKTMEVEILKEALDLARVKKPTLLSRSPVKRIAETLGVARSNLVERAGDKRPKRGPQTRAGDTELTSDIRRLVDSRPSYGYRRIAALLKRERRSAGHDPVNAKRVYRLMKKSGLLLARHTGRRIPRAHDGTIMTSRSNERWCSDALEFTCWNGEIVRVAFALDSHDREIIGWVATTAGISGEMIRDMMVHCVEQRFADIRAPRKVQWLTDNGSIFAAYRTLEIAAALNLEPCFTPVESPESNGMAEAFVKTFKRDYVRVNPVPDASTALQRIDQWMEDYNSEHPHSRLGYRSPREYIASLKLAECPV
;
A
#
# COMPACT_ATOMS: atom_id res chain seq x y z
N MET A 1 10.99 8.53 53.12
CA MET A 1 11.03 7.07 53.05
C MET A 1 10.20 6.64 51.87
N SER A 2 10.86 6.20 50.86
CA SER A 2 10.25 5.78 49.60
C SER A 2 9.86 4.31 49.68
N ASP A 3 8.61 3.99 49.49
CA ASP A 3 8.18 2.61 49.27
C ASP A 3 7.77 2.42 47.82
N THR A 4 8.71 1.88 47.12
CA THR A 4 8.56 1.35 45.74
C THR A 4 7.83 0.02 45.81
N PHE A 5 6.60 -0.06 45.31
CA PHE A 5 5.87 -1.30 45.22
C PHE A 5 5.91 -1.84 43.80
N SER A 6 6.76 -2.83 43.60
CA SER A 6 6.63 -3.80 42.54
C SER A 6 6.06 -5.10 43.13
N LYS A 7 4.75 -5.29 43.08
CA LYS A 7 4.11 -6.57 43.29
C LYS A 7 3.39 -6.98 42.02
N VAL A 8 4.03 -7.83 41.23
CA VAL A 8 3.41 -8.50 40.08
C VAL A 8 2.70 -9.73 40.65
N GLU A 9 1.39 -9.67 40.73
CA GLU A 9 0.56 -10.85 40.99
C GLU A 9 0.28 -11.54 39.65
N VAL A 10 0.92 -12.70 39.45
CA VAL A 10 0.61 -13.59 38.33
C VAL A 10 -0.66 -14.37 38.67
N ILE A 11 -1.79 -14.01 38.07
CA ILE A 11 -3.05 -14.74 38.24
C ILE A 11 -3.00 -15.97 37.33
N THR A 12 -2.60 -17.11 37.82
CA THR A 12 -2.76 -18.43 37.18
C THR A 12 -4.10 -19.04 37.61
N GLY A 13 -5.16 -18.73 36.84
CA GLY A 13 -6.46 -19.35 37.05
C GLY A 13 -7.47 -18.87 36.00
N VAL A 14 -8.32 -19.78 35.51
CA VAL A 14 -9.42 -19.45 34.59
C VAL A 14 -10.43 -18.60 35.37
N ALA A 15 -10.24 -17.29 35.38
CA ALA A 15 -11.12 -16.34 36.05
C ALA A 15 -12.47 -16.28 35.31
N ARG A 16 -13.51 -16.85 35.91
CA ARG A 16 -14.91 -16.63 35.48
C ARG A 16 -15.17 -15.13 35.45
N ARG A 17 -15.66 -14.61 34.33
CA ARG A 17 -16.06 -13.20 34.15
C ARG A 17 -17.05 -12.81 35.27
N ARG A 18 -16.62 -11.92 36.16
CA ARG A 18 -17.51 -11.38 37.22
C ARG A 18 -18.60 -10.54 36.54
N ARG A 19 -19.85 -10.79 36.87
CA ARG A 19 -20.99 -9.97 36.47
C ARG A 19 -21.31 -8.99 37.56
N PHE A 20 -21.52 -7.72 37.21
CA PHE A 20 -21.85 -6.65 38.15
C PHE A 20 -23.27 -6.17 37.89
N THR A 21 -24.05 -5.94 38.96
CA THR A 21 -25.36 -5.34 38.85
C THR A 21 -25.25 -3.85 38.50
N THR A 22 -26.30 -3.25 37.98
CA THR A 22 -26.33 -1.82 37.66
C THR A 22 -26.05 -0.96 38.86
N GLU A 23 -26.61 -1.36 40.03
CA GLU A 23 -26.41 -0.65 41.27
C GLU A 23 -24.94 -0.68 41.73
N GLN A 24 -24.29 -1.83 41.63
CA GLN A 24 -22.85 -1.97 41.95
C GLN A 24 -21.99 -1.10 41.01
N LYS A 25 -22.30 -1.08 39.71
CA LYS A 25 -21.57 -0.21 38.75
C LYS A 25 -21.76 1.27 39.09
N LEU A 26 -22.99 1.69 39.39
CA LEU A 26 -23.29 3.08 39.79
C LEU A 26 -22.64 3.49 41.09
N LEU A 27 -22.58 2.62 42.07
CA LEU A 27 -21.92 2.88 43.35
C LEU A 27 -20.42 3.17 43.13
N VAL A 28 -19.74 2.32 42.34
CA VAL A 28 -18.33 2.49 42.01
C VAL A 28 -18.10 3.79 41.23
N VAL A 29 -18.96 4.10 40.25
CA VAL A 29 -18.85 5.34 39.46
C VAL A 29 -19.06 6.57 40.37
N ASN A 30 -20.06 6.58 41.25
CA ASN A 30 -20.33 7.69 42.13
C ASN A 30 -19.16 7.93 43.13
N GLU A 31 -18.50 6.88 43.59
CA GLU A 31 -17.32 7.01 44.45
C GLU A 31 -16.15 7.71 43.71
N THR A 32 -16.01 7.49 42.38
CA THR A 32 -14.99 8.20 41.56
C THR A 32 -15.27 9.69 41.37
N LEU A 33 -16.49 10.14 41.64
CA LEU A 33 -16.88 11.55 41.50
C LEU A 33 -16.64 12.37 42.76
N GLN A 34 -16.29 11.72 43.90
CA GLN A 34 -16.00 12.41 45.15
C GLN A 34 -14.66 13.15 45.09
N PRO A 35 -14.54 14.32 45.74
CA PRO A 35 -13.32 15.10 45.78
C PRO A 35 -12.15 14.27 46.34
N GLY A 36 -11.01 14.28 45.62
CA GLY A 36 -9.80 13.56 46.01
C GLY A 36 -9.75 12.07 45.65
N MET A 37 -10.81 11.51 45.05
CA MET A 37 -10.83 10.10 44.58
C MET A 37 -10.38 9.96 43.15
N SER A 38 -9.37 9.14 42.88
CA SER A 38 -8.93 8.79 41.54
C SER A 38 -9.56 7.47 41.08
N ILE A 39 -9.80 7.34 39.76
CA ILE A 39 -10.33 6.11 39.16
C ILE A 39 -9.48 4.89 39.52
N SER A 40 -8.15 5.05 39.53
CA SER A 40 -7.22 3.97 39.86
C SER A 40 -7.28 3.58 41.34
N TYR A 41 -7.56 4.52 42.24
CA TYR A 41 -7.73 4.25 43.65
C TYR A 41 -9.03 3.47 43.93
N VAL A 42 -10.16 3.96 43.38
CA VAL A 42 -11.47 3.31 43.52
C VAL A 42 -11.46 1.93 42.87
N ALA A 43 -10.86 1.78 41.72
CA ALA A 43 -10.74 0.48 41.05
C ALA A 43 -9.99 -0.53 41.92
N ARG A 44 -8.86 -0.16 42.53
CA ARG A 44 -8.09 -1.02 43.45
C ARG A 44 -8.90 -1.41 44.68
N ARG A 45 -9.65 -0.47 45.25
CA ARG A 45 -10.50 -0.71 46.44
C ARG A 45 -11.58 -1.76 46.18
N HIS A 46 -12.15 -1.74 44.97
CA HIS A 46 -13.20 -2.70 44.56
C HIS A 46 -12.67 -3.94 43.84
N GLY A 47 -11.36 -4.10 43.70
CA GLY A 47 -10.73 -5.22 42.98
C GLY A 47 -11.09 -5.25 41.48
N LEU A 48 -11.19 -4.08 40.87
CA LEU A 48 -11.55 -3.86 39.44
C LEU A 48 -10.36 -3.29 38.66
N SER A 49 -10.39 -3.48 37.37
CA SER A 49 -9.43 -2.79 36.50
C SER A 49 -9.80 -1.31 36.34
N PRO A 50 -8.85 -0.39 36.37
CA PRO A 50 -9.11 1.04 36.13
C PRO A 50 -9.83 1.32 34.81
N SER A 51 -9.54 0.58 33.75
CA SER A 51 -10.18 0.68 32.44
C SER A 51 -11.67 0.35 32.48
N LEU A 52 -12.07 -0.64 33.28
CA LEU A 52 -13.47 -1.01 33.43
C LEU A 52 -14.26 0.09 34.15
N VAL A 53 -13.69 0.66 35.23
CA VAL A 53 -14.31 1.77 35.98
C VAL A 53 -14.38 3.03 35.13
N PHE A 54 -13.35 3.30 34.33
CA PHE A 54 -13.35 4.41 33.38
C PHE A 54 -14.45 4.25 32.33
N ARG A 55 -14.65 3.05 31.76
CA ARG A 55 -15.75 2.75 30.82
C ARG A 55 -17.10 3.03 31.44
N TRP A 56 -17.36 2.53 32.65
CA TRP A 56 -18.65 2.77 33.32
C TRP A 56 -18.89 4.26 33.61
N ARG A 57 -17.84 5.01 33.99
CA ARG A 57 -17.94 6.45 34.21
C ARG A 57 -18.26 7.18 32.89
N ARG A 58 -17.65 6.79 31.77
CA ARG A 58 -17.96 7.35 30.45
C ARG A 58 -19.42 7.07 30.07
N LEU A 59 -19.88 5.83 30.17
CA LEU A 59 -21.25 5.46 29.89
C LEU A 59 -22.24 6.24 30.73
N MET A 60 -21.93 6.50 32.00
CA MET A 60 -22.77 7.30 32.88
C MET A 60 -22.84 8.76 32.45
N SER A 61 -21.74 9.33 31.95
CA SER A 61 -21.71 10.72 31.46
C SER A 61 -22.40 10.89 30.11
N GLU A 62 -22.34 9.90 29.25
CA GLU A 62 -22.86 9.95 27.87
C GLU A 62 -24.35 9.53 27.79
N GLY A 63 -24.78 8.55 28.57
CA GLY A 63 -26.12 7.96 28.46
C GLY A 63 -26.84 7.70 29.77
N GLY A 64 -26.28 8.16 30.90
CA GLY A 64 -26.89 8.01 32.20
C GLY A 64 -27.01 6.56 32.70
N LYS A 65 -27.96 6.31 33.58
CA LYS A 65 -28.13 5.00 34.23
C LYS A 65 -28.45 3.86 33.26
N GLU A 66 -29.18 4.13 32.19
CA GLU A 66 -29.57 3.12 31.20
C GLU A 66 -28.37 2.63 30.38
N ALA A 67 -27.45 3.50 30.02
CA ALA A 67 -26.23 3.11 29.33
C ALA A 67 -25.31 2.24 30.20
N VAL A 68 -25.22 2.56 31.50
CA VAL A 68 -24.46 1.74 32.46
C VAL A 68 -25.11 0.37 32.67
N ARG A 69 -26.43 0.29 32.58
CA ARG A 69 -27.19 -0.96 32.65
C ARG A 69 -26.92 -1.85 31.44
N ALA A 70 -27.02 -1.30 30.23
CA ALA A 70 -26.82 -2.04 28.99
C ALA A 70 -25.37 -2.47 28.76
N ASP A 71 -24.41 -1.74 29.38
CA ASP A 71 -22.97 -1.89 29.15
C ASP A 71 -22.56 -1.74 27.69
N GLU A 72 -23.31 -0.90 26.96
CA GLU A 72 -23.15 -0.60 25.53
C GLU A 72 -22.86 0.89 25.33
N ASP A 73 -22.16 1.21 24.24
CA ASP A 73 -21.87 2.59 23.87
C ASP A 73 -23.18 3.29 23.42
N VAL A 74 -23.40 4.50 23.95
CA VAL A 74 -24.58 5.30 23.59
C VAL A 74 -24.33 6.00 22.28
N VAL A 75 -25.22 5.75 21.31
CA VAL A 75 -25.22 6.47 20.05
C VAL A 75 -26.21 7.62 20.13
N ALA A 76 -25.82 8.81 19.66
CA ALA A 76 -26.69 9.97 19.63
C ALA A 76 -27.95 9.68 18.81
N ALA A 77 -29.13 10.08 19.30
CA ALA A 77 -30.42 9.87 18.61
C ALA A 77 -30.44 10.49 17.19
N SER A 78 -29.65 11.56 16.97
CA SER A 78 -29.44 12.16 15.66
C SER A 78 -28.71 11.24 14.68
N GLU A 79 -27.73 10.48 15.18
CA GLU A 79 -26.97 9.51 14.38
C GLU A 79 -27.84 8.30 14.02
N VAL A 80 -28.64 7.81 14.95
CA VAL A 80 -29.60 6.73 14.69
C VAL A 80 -30.60 7.14 13.59
N ARG A 81 -31.18 8.34 13.69
CA ARG A 81 -32.07 8.87 12.65
C ARG A 81 -31.40 8.99 11.28
N ARG A 82 -30.17 9.46 11.25
CA ARG A 82 -29.37 9.57 10.01
C ARG A 82 -29.11 8.19 9.38
N LEU A 83 -28.81 7.19 10.20
CA LEU A 83 -28.60 5.82 9.74
C LEU A 83 -29.90 5.18 9.23
N GLU A 84 -31.03 5.39 9.94
CA GLU A 84 -32.35 4.92 9.50
C GLU A 84 -32.79 5.57 8.18
N GLU A 85 -32.52 6.86 7.98
CA GLU A 85 -32.80 7.56 6.73
C GLU A 85 -31.91 7.00 5.60
N ARG A 86 -30.65 6.73 5.87
CA ARG A 86 -29.74 6.10 4.91
C ARG A 86 -30.16 4.68 4.53
N VAL A 87 -30.65 3.90 5.50
CA VAL A 87 -31.20 2.56 5.24
C VAL A 87 -32.43 2.65 4.34
N ARG A 88 -33.38 3.56 4.61
CA ARG A 88 -34.55 3.79 3.76
C ARG A 88 -34.17 4.19 2.33
N ASP A 89 -33.16 5.04 2.16
CA ASP A 89 -32.71 5.42 0.84
C ASP A 89 -32.04 4.27 0.07
N LEU A 90 -31.27 3.45 0.77
CA LEU A 90 -30.65 2.25 0.19
C LEU A 90 -31.71 1.20 -0.19
N GLU A 91 -32.72 1.00 0.63
CA GLU A 91 -33.84 0.12 0.33
C GLU A 91 -34.65 0.58 -0.91
N ARG A 92 -34.90 1.89 -1.05
CA ARG A 92 -35.53 2.47 -2.25
C ARG A 92 -34.66 2.29 -3.49
N LEU A 93 -33.35 2.44 -3.35
CA LEU A 93 -32.39 2.24 -4.45
C LEU A 93 -32.33 0.77 -4.86
N LEU A 94 -32.32 -0.14 -3.88
CA LEU A 94 -32.33 -1.57 -4.10
C LEU A 94 -33.65 -2.01 -4.80
N GLY A 95 -34.80 -1.53 -4.32
CA GLY A 95 -36.09 -1.82 -4.96
C GLY A 95 -36.14 -1.38 -6.42
N ARG A 96 -35.64 -0.17 -6.75
CA ARG A 96 -35.51 0.29 -8.14
C ARG A 96 -34.59 -0.60 -8.96
N LYS A 97 -33.43 -0.99 -8.41
CA LYS A 97 -32.45 -1.85 -9.11
C LYS A 97 -32.96 -3.26 -9.31
N THR A 98 -33.74 -3.80 -8.36
CA THR A 98 -34.39 -5.11 -8.49
C THR A 98 -35.43 -5.08 -9.62
N MET A 99 -36.27 -4.05 -9.66
CA MET A 99 -37.26 -3.85 -10.74
C MET A 99 -36.59 -3.72 -12.12
N GLU A 100 -35.48 -2.93 -12.24
CA GLU A 100 -34.71 -2.82 -13.48
C GLU A 100 -34.19 -4.19 -13.93
N VAL A 101 -33.68 -5.00 -12.98
CA VAL A 101 -33.17 -6.36 -13.28
C VAL A 101 -34.31 -7.31 -13.70
N GLU A 102 -35.49 -7.23 -13.08
CA GLU A 102 -36.64 -8.04 -13.47
C GLU A 102 -37.13 -7.67 -14.87
N ILE A 103 -37.29 -6.38 -15.16
CA ILE A 103 -37.66 -5.89 -16.50
C ILE A 103 -36.65 -6.34 -17.55
N LEU A 104 -35.34 -6.29 -17.21
CA LEU A 104 -34.28 -6.75 -18.11
C LEU A 104 -34.30 -8.29 -18.29
N LYS A 105 -34.66 -9.05 -17.26
CA LYS A 105 -34.83 -10.50 -17.36
C LYS A 105 -36.06 -10.84 -18.24
N GLU A 106 -37.17 -10.22 -18.02
CA GLU A 106 -38.37 -10.40 -18.87
C GLU A 106 -38.11 -9.99 -20.34
N ALA A 107 -37.42 -8.86 -20.57
CA ALA A 107 -37.01 -8.45 -21.89
C ALA A 107 -36.05 -9.46 -22.56
N LEU A 108 -35.14 -10.07 -21.77
CA LEU A 108 -34.25 -11.12 -22.23
C LEU A 108 -34.99 -12.43 -22.52
N ASP A 109 -35.99 -12.80 -21.76
CA ASP A 109 -36.80 -14.00 -21.97
C ASP A 109 -37.71 -13.85 -23.16
N LEU A 110 -38.35 -12.67 -23.33
CA LEU A 110 -39.09 -12.31 -24.55
C LEU A 110 -38.18 -12.30 -25.79
N ALA A 111 -36.95 -11.86 -25.68
CA ALA A 111 -35.96 -11.92 -26.77
C ALA A 111 -35.47 -13.33 -27.08
N ARG A 112 -35.52 -14.26 -26.08
CA ARG A 112 -35.19 -15.69 -26.26
C ARG A 112 -36.27 -16.50 -26.96
N VAL A 113 -37.54 -16.12 -26.72
CA VAL A 113 -38.73 -16.82 -27.25
C VAL A 113 -39.03 -16.44 -28.71
N LYS A 114 -38.63 -15.25 -29.17
CA LYS A 114 -38.82 -14.83 -30.56
C LYS A 114 -37.56 -14.95 -31.38
N LYS A 115 -37.52 -15.91 -32.28
CA LYS A 115 -36.52 -16.07 -33.34
C LYS A 115 -36.23 -14.73 -34.09
N PRO A 116 -35.10 -14.58 -34.77
CA PRO A 116 -34.35 -13.37 -35.12
C PRO A 116 -35.02 -12.35 -36.07
N THR A 117 -36.37 -12.33 -36.15
CA THR A 117 -37.10 -11.45 -37.04
C THR A 117 -37.09 -9.97 -36.66
N LEU A 118 -36.78 -9.62 -35.40
CA LEU A 118 -36.75 -8.22 -34.97
C LEU A 118 -35.38 -7.51 -35.29
N LEU A 119 -34.30 -8.25 -35.36
CA LEU A 119 -33.00 -7.71 -35.66
C LEU A 119 -32.79 -7.36 -37.16
N SER A 120 -33.63 -7.94 -38.05
CA SER A 120 -33.58 -7.68 -39.49
C SER A 120 -34.24 -6.37 -39.91
N ARG A 121 -35.12 -5.76 -39.07
CA ARG A 121 -35.87 -4.56 -39.40
C ARG A 121 -35.37 -3.25 -38.81
N SER A 122 -34.50 -3.27 -37.82
CA SER A 122 -33.96 -2.04 -37.23
C SER A 122 -32.43 -2.05 -37.21
N PRO A 123 -31.77 -0.92 -37.51
CA PRO A 123 -30.31 -0.82 -37.44
C PRO A 123 -29.84 -1.17 -36.03
N VAL A 124 -28.84 -2.05 -35.90
CA VAL A 124 -28.25 -2.50 -34.63
C VAL A 124 -27.83 -1.32 -33.72
N LYS A 125 -27.51 -0.19 -34.33
CA LYS A 125 -27.18 1.06 -33.64
C LYS A 125 -28.39 1.57 -32.82
N ARG A 126 -29.60 1.58 -33.40
CA ARG A 126 -30.83 2.09 -32.74
C ARG A 126 -31.26 1.18 -31.60
N ILE A 127 -31.12 -0.13 -31.77
CA ILE A 127 -31.39 -1.12 -30.73
C ILE A 127 -30.41 -0.97 -29.58
N ALA A 128 -29.12 -0.76 -29.84
CA ALA A 128 -28.08 -0.53 -28.84
C ALA A 128 -28.34 0.74 -28.01
N GLU A 129 -28.74 1.81 -28.68
CA GLU A 129 -29.09 3.08 -28.03
C GLU A 129 -30.36 2.96 -27.15
N THR A 130 -31.37 2.27 -27.63
CA THR A 130 -32.62 2.08 -26.88
C THR A 130 -32.43 1.19 -25.65
N LEU A 131 -31.55 0.18 -25.74
CA LEU A 131 -31.29 -0.75 -24.64
C LEU A 131 -30.13 -0.29 -23.74
N GLY A 132 -29.46 0.83 -24.01
CA GLY A 132 -28.32 1.31 -23.25
C GLY A 132 -27.13 0.33 -23.22
N VAL A 133 -26.99 -0.54 -24.24
CA VAL A 133 -25.94 -1.56 -24.29
C VAL A 133 -24.97 -1.32 -25.45
N ALA A 134 -23.73 -1.76 -25.28
CA ALA A 134 -22.75 -1.63 -26.35
C ALA A 134 -23.18 -2.41 -27.59
N ARG A 135 -23.09 -1.79 -28.78
CA ARG A 135 -23.40 -2.39 -30.07
C ARG A 135 -22.70 -3.73 -30.31
N SER A 136 -21.44 -3.86 -29.83
CA SER A 136 -20.64 -5.08 -29.92
C SER A 136 -21.30 -6.26 -29.21
N ASN A 137 -21.93 -6.02 -28.04
CA ASN A 137 -22.61 -7.03 -27.27
C ASN A 137 -23.87 -7.57 -27.98
N LEU A 138 -24.58 -6.70 -28.68
CA LEU A 138 -25.76 -7.11 -29.49
C LEU A 138 -25.36 -7.94 -30.68
N VAL A 139 -24.30 -7.54 -31.41
CA VAL A 139 -23.79 -8.30 -32.56
C VAL A 139 -23.24 -9.66 -32.13
N GLU A 140 -22.57 -9.74 -30.98
CA GLU A 140 -22.05 -11.02 -30.44
C GLU A 140 -23.19 -11.97 -30.03
N ARG A 141 -24.29 -11.44 -29.47
CA ARG A 141 -25.48 -12.22 -29.07
C ARG A 141 -26.38 -12.61 -30.24
N ALA A 142 -26.45 -11.80 -31.29
CA ALA A 142 -27.25 -12.09 -32.48
C ALA A 142 -26.70 -13.26 -33.32
N GLY A 143 -25.59 -13.85 -32.91
CA GLY A 143 -25.07 -15.05 -33.57
C GLY A 143 -24.29 -14.80 -34.84
N ASP A 144 -24.15 -13.55 -35.26
CA ASP A 144 -23.26 -13.14 -36.35
C ASP A 144 -21.81 -13.20 -35.83
N LYS A 145 -21.34 -14.40 -35.57
CA LYS A 145 -19.94 -14.65 -35.21
C LYS A 145 -19.10 -14.36 -36.45
N ARG A 146 -18.80 -13.08 -36.69
CA ARG A 146 -17.63 -12.76 -37.51
C ARG A 146 -16.47 -13.54 -36.89
N PRO A 147 -15.76 -14.37 -37.67
CA PRO A 147 -14.65 -15.13 -37.14
C PRO A 147 -13.76 -14.11 -36.41
N LYS A 148 -13.56 -14.33 -35.07
CA LYS A 148 -12.67 -13.47 -34.30
C LYS A 148 -11.38 -13.42 -35.10
N ARG A 149 -11.03 -12.27 -35.65
CA ARG A 149 -9.76 -12.10 -36.36
C ARG A 149 -8.71 -12.59 -35.38
N GLY A 150 -8.12 -13.74 -35.67
CA GLY A 150 -7.07 -14.30 -34.86
C GLY A 150 -5.96 -13.28 -34.69
N PRO A 151 -5.06 -13.43 -33.73
CA PRO A 151 -3.97 -12.49 -33.52
C PRO A 151 -3.16 -12.40 -34.81
N GLN A 152 -3.33 -11.29 -35.52
CA GLN A 152 -2.62 -11.05 -36.77
C GLN A 152 -1.13 -10.93 -36.45
N THR A 153 -0.31 -11.75 -37.10
CA THR A 153 1.15 -11.60 -37.08
C THR A 153 1.47 -10.32 -37.87
N ARG A 154 2.19 -9.41 -37.25
CA ARG A 154 2.63 -8.16 -37.88
C ARG A 154 4.09 -8.29 -38.33
N ALA A 155 4.48 -7.59 -39.35
CA ALA A 155 5.88 -7.47 -39.73
C ALA A 155 6.72 -7.02 -38.50
N GLY A 156 7.89 -7.64 -38.30
CA GLY A 156 8.76 -7.39 -37.18
C GLY A 156 8.32 -8.03 -35.82
N ASP A 157 7.28 -8.90 -35.81
CA ASP A 157 6.90 -9.62 -34.60
C ASP A 157 7.96 -10.65 -34.17
N THR A 158 8.71 -11.23 -35.10
CA THR A 158 9.78 -12.21 -34.83
C THR A 158 10.95 -11.54 -34.10
N GLU A 159 11.45 -10.46 -34.66
CA GLU A 159 12.53 -9.65 -34.08
C GLU A 159 12.14 -9.12 -32.68
N LEU A 160 10.93 -8.54 -32.60
CA LEU A 160 10.39 -8.05 -31.33
C LEU A 160 10.24 -9.15 -30.26
N THR A 161 9.95 -10.39 -30.69
CA THR A 161 9.87 -11.53 -29.76
C THR A 161 11.25 -11.92 -29.24
N SER A 162 12.29 -11.81 -30.08
CA SER A 162 13.68 -12.03 -29.66
C SER A 162 14.10 -11.00 -28.61
N ASP A 163 13.84 -9.71 -28.84
CA ASP A 163 14.11 -8.64 -27.87
C ASP A 163 13.37 -8.85 -26.56
N ILE A 164 12.08 -9.23 -26.63
CA ILE A 164 11.28 -9.55 -25.44
C ILE A 164 11.88 -10.71 -24.66
N ARG A 165 12.34 -11.78 -25.32
CA ARG A 165 12.98 -12.92 -24.64
C ARG A 165 14.25 -12.49 -23.94
N ARG A 166 15.15 -11.77 -24.60
CA ARG A 166 16.37 -11.23 -24.00
C ARG A 166 16.07 -10.40 -22.73
N LEU A 167 15.04 -9.53 -22.78
CA LEU A 167 14.62 -8.74 -21.63
C LEU A 167 14.00 -9.60 -20.51
N VAL A 168 13.23 -10.63 -20.84
CA VAL A 168 12.66 -11.54 -19.84
C VAL A 168 13.75 -12.38 -19.18
N ASP A 169 14.74 -12.85 -19.94
CA ASP A 169 15.86 -13.63 -19.42
C ASP A 169 16.71 -12.79 -18.45
N SER A 170 16.94 -11.50 -18.76
CA SER A 170 17.66 -10.59 -17.86
C SER A 170 16.82 -10.09 -16.68
N ARG A 171 15.48 -10.11 -16.78
CA ARG A 171 14.51 -9.59 -15.79
C ARG A 171 13.35 -10.56 -15.58
N PRO A 172 13.58 -11.76 -15.04
CA PRO A 172 12.57 -12.84 -15.01
C PRO A 172 11.37 -12.51 -14.12
N SER A 173 11.48 -11.58 -13.19
CA SER A 173 10.39 -11.11 -12.32
C SER A 173 9.49 -10.04 -12.94
N TYR A 174 9.84 -9.52 -14.16
CA TYR A 174 9.12 -8.41 -14.75
C TYR A 174 7.90 -8.87 -15.57
N GLY A 175 6.74 -8.31 -15.25
CA GLY A 175 5.54 -8.49 -16.05
C GLY A 175 5.57 -7.66 -17.35
N TYR A 176 4.69 -7.99 -18.29
CA TYR A 176 4.67 -7.39 -19.65
C TYR A 176 4.72 -5.85 -19.68
N ARG A 177 4.18 -5.15 -18.67
CA ARG A 177 4.19 -3.69 -18.63
C ARG A 177 5.59 -3.12 -18.40
N ARG A 178 6.36 -3.75 -17.51
CA ARG A 178 7.75 -3.37 -17.26
C ARG A 178 8.64 -3.74 -18.44
N ILE A 179 8.47 -4.94 -19.01
CA ILE A 179 9.15 -5.33 -20.26
C ILE A 179 8.83 -4.36 -21.39
N ALA A 180 7.57 -3.95 -21.55
CA ALA A 180 7.20 -2.97 -22.56
C ALA A 180 7.84 -1.59 -22.33
N ALA A 181 8.04 -1.19 -21.08
CA ALA A 181 8.71 0.07 -20.72
C ALA A 181 10.20 0.03 -21.10
N LEU A 182 10.91 -1.03 -20.74
CA LEU A 182 12.32 -1.22 -21.12
C LEU A 182 12.49 -1.27 -22.63
N LEU A 183 11.69 -2.06 -23.30
CA LEU A 183 11.72 -2.17 -24.75
C LEU A 183 11.43 -0.82 -25.45
N LYS A 184 10.49 -0.03 -24.92
CA LYS A 184 10.21 1.32 -25.43
C LYS A 184 11.41 2.24 -25.26
N ARG A 185 12.15 2.12 -24.15
CA ARG A 185 13.36 2.89 -23.86
C ARG A 185 14.47 2.54 -24.85
N GLU A 186 14.80 1.24 -24.97
CA GLU A 186 15.83 0.74 -25.90
C GLU A 186 15.53 1.15 -27.36
N ARG A 187 14.29 0.98 -27.79
CA ARG A 187 13.88 1.36 -29.17
C ARG A 187 13.98 2.86 -29.42
N ARG A 188 13.64 3.68 -28.41
CA ARG A 188 13.79 5.14 -28.52
C ARG A 188 15.26 5.53 -28.66
N SER A 189 16.16 4.93 -27.87
CA SER A 189 17.59 5.18 -27.96
C SER A 189 18.18 4.74 -29.30
N ALA A 190 17.61 3.70 -29.92
CA ALA A 190 17.98 3.22 -31.25
C ALA A 190 17.25 3.95 -32.41
N GLY A 191 16.45 4.99 -32.15
CA GLY A 191 15.71 5.73 -33.18
C GLY A 191 14.52 4.98 -33.78
N HIS A 192 14.05 3.91 -33.16
CA HIS A 192 12.93 3.12 -33.64
C HIS A 192 11.59 3.55 -33.03
N ASP A 193 10.49 3.29 -33.71
CA ASP A 193 9.14 3.56 -33.25
C ASP A 193 8.83 2.82 -31.94
N PRO A 194 8.10 3.47 -31.00
CA PRO A 194 7.71 2.86 -29.73
C PRO A 194 6.69 1.73 -29.94
N VAL A 195 6.84 0.66 -29.18
CA VAL A 195 5.94 -0.50 -29.22
C VAL A 195 4.83 -0.36 -28.17
N ASN A 196 3.59 -0.63 -28.59
CA ASN A 196 2.45 -0.64 -27.69
C ASN A 196 2.51 -1.83 -26.74
N ALA A 197 2.27 -1.59 -25.44
CA ALA A 197 2.26 -2.62 -24.39
C ALA A 197 1.27 -3.77 -24.68
N LYS A 198 0.15 -3.52 -25.39
CA LYS A 198 -0.78 -4.57 -25.84
C LYS A 198 -0.14 -5.53 -26.85
N ARG A 199 0.76 -5.02 -27.73
CA ARG A 199 1.52 -5.86 -28.67
C ARG A 199 2.51 -6.73 -27.92
N VAL A 200 3.24 -6.17 -26.96
CA VAL A 200 4.16 -6.91 -26.07
C VAL A 200 3.42 -8.00 -25.30
N TYR A 201 2.28 -7.68 -24.68
CA TYR A 201 1.44 -8.67 -23.99
C TYR A 201 1.04 -9.84 -24.90
N ARG A 202 0.59 -9.54 -26.12
CA ARG A 202 0.19 -10.56 -27.10
C ARG A 202 1.35 -11.50 -27.45
N LEU A 203 2.55 -10.93 -27.69
CA LEU A 203 3.74 -11.70 -28.03
C LEU A 203 4.21 -12.55 -26.86
N MET A 204 4.28 -11.98 -25.65
CA MET A 204 4.62 -12.72 -24.42
C MET A 204 3.63 -13.85 -24.15
N LYS A 205 2.31 -13.60 -24.38
CA LYS A 205 1.29 -14.65 -24.24
C LYS A 205 1.51 -15.79 -25.25
N LYS A 206 1.78 -15.47 -26.52
CA LYS A 206 2.04 -16.45 -27.59
C LYS A 206 3.29 -17.28 -27.31
N SER A 207 4.31 -16.69 -26.68
CA SER A 207 5.59 -17.33 -26.37
C SER A 207 5.64 -17.98 -24.99
N GLY A 208 4.54 -17.97 -24.20
CA GLY A 208 4.52 -18.56 -22.86
C GLY A 208 5.33 -17.80 -21.80
N LEU A 209 5.66 -16.52 -22.06
CA LEU A 209 6.52 -15.68 -21.23
C LEU A 209 5.78 -14.83 -20.17
N LEU A 210 4.46 -15.01 -20.04
CA LEU A 210 3.70 -14.28 -19.04
C LEU A 210 3.91 -14.88 -17.65
N LEU A 211 4.10 -14.03 -16.65
CA LEU A 211 4.10 -14.47 -15.26
C LEU A 211 2.76 -15.08 -14.85
N ALA A 212 2.80 -16.05 -13.96
CA ALA A 212 1.60 -16.64 -13.36
C ALA A 212 0.72 -15.55 -12.73
N ARG A 213 -0.59 -15.66 -12.92
CA ARG A 213 -1.53 -14.70 -12.38
C ARG A 213 -1.67 -14.91 -10.87
N HIS A 214 -1.37 -13.89 -10.08
CA HIS A 214 -1.62 -13.94 -8.65
C HIS A 214 -3.14 -13.85 -8.41
N THR A 215 -3.73 -14.94 -7.93
CA THR A 215 -5.18 -15.07 -7.67
C THR A 215 -5.55 -14.80 -6.21
N GLY A 216 -4.58 -14.39 -5.38
CA GLY A 216 -4.81 -14.06 -3.98
C GLY A 216 -5.82 -12.92 -3.82
N ARG A 217 -6.76 -13.08 -2.89
CA ARG A 217 -7.73 -12.05 -2.52
C ARG A 217 -6.96 -10.84 -1.96
N ARG A 218 -7.20 -9.66 -2.52
CA ARG A 218 -6.69 -8.42 -1.93
C ARG A 218 -7.42 -8.18 -0.62
N ILE A 219 -6.70 -8.12 0.48
CA ILE A 219 -7.23 -7.66 1.76
C ILE A 219 -7.49 -6.15 1.60
N PRO A 220 -8.70 -5.65 1.89
CA PRO A 220 -8.96 -4.22 1.89
C PRO A 220 -7.99 -3.54 2.86
N ARG A 221 -7.41 -2.42 2.47
CA ARG A 221 -6.57 -1.63 3.38
C ARG A 221 -7.47 -0.93 4.40
N ALA A 222 -7.02 -0.85 5.64
CA ALA A 222 -7.78 -0.28 6.74
C ALA A 222 -7.96 1.25 6.62
N HIS A 223 -7.12 1.93 5.85
CA HIS A 223 -7.25 3.37 5.61
C HIS A 223 -6.81 3.78 4.20
N ASP A 224 -7.41 4.86 3.70
CA ASP A 224 -7.23 5.41 2.35
C ASP A 224 -6.08 6.44 2.28
N GLY A 225 -5.35 6.66 3.37
CA GLY A 225 -4.30 7.66 3.48
C GLY A 225 -3.10 7.39 2.57
N THR A 226 -3.14 7.88 1.35
CA THR A 226 -1.94 7.94 0.50
C THR A 226 -1.21 9.23 0.81
N ILE A 227 -0.08 9.17 1.50
CA ILE A 227 0.79 10.33 1.69
C ILE A 227 1.39 10.66 0.32
N MET A 228 1.02 11.81 -0.21
CA MET A 228 1.55 12.34 -1.46
C MET A 228 2.45 13.54 -1.13
N THR A 229 3.72 13.42 -1.47
CA THR A 229 4.64 14.55 -1.48
C THR A 229 4.48 15.31 -2.79
N SER A 230 4.55 16.64 -2.74
CA SER A 230 4.36 17.51 -3.92
C SER A 230 5.62 17.61 -4.78
N ARG A 231 6.78 17.42 -4.17
CA ARG A 231 8.10 17.56 -4.81
C ARG A 231 9.15 16.64 -4.18
N SER A 232 10.26 16.47 -4.85
CA SER A 232 11.45 15.77 -4.35
C SER A 232 12.03 16.50 -3.12
N ASN A 233 12.63 15.73 -2.23
CA ASN A 233 13.27 16.23 -1.00
C ASN A 233 12.30 16.92 -0.02
N GLU A 234 11.05 16.50 -0.01
CA GLU A 234 10.06 16.89 0.98
C GLU A 234 10.00 15.87 2.12
N ARG A 235 10.06 14.59 1.77
CA ARG A 235 10.10 13.46 2.72
C ARG A 235 10.93 12.31 2.17
N TRP A 236 11.84 11.84 3.01
CA TRP A 236 12.60 10.62 2.78
C TRP A 236 12.11 9.53 3.72
N CYS A 237 11.94 8.32 3.22
CA CYS A 237 11.58 7.15 4.01
C CYS A 237 12.81 6.30 4.19
N SER A 238 13.10 5.90 5.42
CA SER A 238 14.20 5.01 5.75
C SER A 238 13.66 3.77 6.47
N ASP A 239 14.30 2.64 6.18
CA ASP A 239 13.96 1.34 6.77
C ASP A 239 15.17 0.42 6.64
N ALA A 240 15.09 -0.75 7.26
CA ALA A 240 16.09 -1.79 7.16
C ALA A 240 15.47 -3.08 6.63
N LEU A 241 16.24 -3.81 5.85
CA LEU A 241 15.88 -5.14 5.37
C LEU A 241 17.00 -6.13 5.65
N GLU A 242 16.65 -7.39 5.76
CA GLU A 242 17.63 -8.48 5.80
C GLU A 242 17.25 -9.58 4.81
N PHE A 243 18.25 -10.29 4.33
CA PHE A 243 18.09 -11.50 3.54
C PHE A 243 19.21 -12.49 3.83
N THR A 244 18.91 -13.77 3.65
CA THR A 244 19.85 -14.87 3.91
C THR A 244 20.48 -15.33 2.59
N CYS A 245 21.80 -15.48 2.58
CA CYS A 245 22.57 -16.08 1.51
C CYS A 245 22.42 -17.61 1.49
N TRP A 246 22.85 -18.26 0.41
CA TRP A 246 22.71 -19.71 0.28
C TRP A 246 23.52 -20.51 1.33
N ASN A 247 24.64 -19.95 1.79
CA ASN A 247 25.46 -20.52 2.86
C ASN A 247 24.93 -20.25 4.28
N GLY A 248 23.77 -19.56 4.42
CA GLY A 248 23.15 -19.23 5.70
C GLY A 248 23.58 -17.89 6.29
N GLU A 249 24.56 -17.20 5.72
CA GLU A 249 24.95 -15.84 6.18
C GLU A 249 23.83 -14.84 5.94
N ILE A 250 23.69 -13.89 6.87
CA ILE A 250 22.65 -12.85 6.79
C ILE A 250 23.29 -11.53 6.40
N VAL A 251 22.75 -10.89 5.36
CA VAL A 251 23.08 -9.53 4.98
C VAL A 251 21.95 -8.60 5.38
N ARG A 252 22.29 -7.49 6.03
CA ARG A 252 21.39 -6.43 6.46
C ARG A 252 21.69 -5.16 5.70
N VAL A 253 20.65 -4.50 5.24
CA VAL A 253 20.76 -3.29 4.44
C VAL A 253 19.81 -2.25 5.03
N ALA A 254 20.35 -1.11 5.47
CA ALA A 254 19.53 0.08 5.71
C ALA A 254 19.58 0.97 4.47
N PHE A 255 18.50 1.66 4.19
CA PHE A 255 18.36 2.52 3.02
C PHE A 255 17.51 3.73 3.30
N ALA A 256 17.66 4.75 2.48
CA ALA A 256 16.81 5.93 2.45
C ALA A 256 16.32 6.18 1.02
N LEU A 257 15.02 6.40 0.84
CA LEU A 257 14.41 6.68 -0.45
C LEU A 257 13.55 7.95 -0.39
N ASP A 258 13.53 8.71 -1.47
CA ASP A 258 12.64 9.86 -1.61
C ASP A 258 11.19 9.41 -1.88
N SER A 259 10.25 10.00 -1.16
CA SER A 259 8.83 9.65 -1.28
C SER A 259 8.19 10.11 -2.58
N HIS A 260 8.74 11.10 -3.24
CA HIS A 260 8.21 11.67 -4.47
C HIS A 260 8.74 10.96 -5.70
N ASP A 261 10.06 10.96 -5.87
CA ASP A 261 10.74 10.45 -7.06
C ASP A 261 11.20 9.00 -6.97
N ARG A 262 11.11 8.38 -5.78
CA ARG A 262 11.44 6.97 -5.51
C ARG A 262 12.91 6.63 -5.65
N GLU A 263 13.80 7.60 -5.77
CA GLU A 263 15.23 7.33 -5.81
C GLU A 263 15.74 6.84 -4.45
N ILE A 264 16.54 5.79 -4.46
CA ILE A 264 17.35 5.41 -3.30
C ILE A 264 18.51 6.40 -3.22
N ILE A 265 18.51 7.20 -2.15
CA ILE A 265 19.48 8.29 -1.98
C ILE A 265 20.76 7.79 -1.33
N GLY A 266 20.60 6.87 -0.37
CA GLY A 266 21.71 6.29 0.34
C GLY A 266 21.35 4.92 0.91
N TRP A 267 22.38 4.11 1.13
CA TRP A 267 22.26 2.79 1.76
C TRP A 267 23.54 2.43 2.50
N VAL A 268 23.42 1.51 3.42
CA VAL A 268 24.53 0.85 4.09
C VAL A 268 24.22 -0.62 4.22
N ALA A 269 25.22 -1.47 3.96
CA ALA A 269 25.05 -2.92 4.03
C ALA A 269 26.11 -3.55 4.93
N THR A 270 25.73 -4.57 5.70
CA THR A 270 26.62 -5.24 6.65
C THR A 270 26.16 -6.68 6.91
N THR A 271 27.08 -7.51 7.35
CA THR A 271 26.81 -8.85 7.90
C THR A 271 26.53 -8.81 9.41
N ALA A 272 26.95 -7.72 10.07
CA ALA A 272 26.68 -7.48 11.48
C ALA A 272 25.29 -6.82 11.71
N GLY A 273 24.97 -6.45 12.94
CA GLY A 273 23.83 -5.59 13.25
C GLY A 273 24.06 -4.18 12.70
N ILE A 274 23.00 -3.55 12.18
CA ILE A 274 23.07 -2.14 11.77
C ILE A 274 23.19 -1.29 13.03
N SER A 275 24.27 -0.50 13.10
CA SER A 275 24.53 0.39 14.23
C SER A 275 23.93 1.78 14.02
N GLY A 276 23.69 2.52 15.11
CA GLY A 276 23.28 3.91 15.02
C GLY A 276 24.32 4.82 14.33
N GLU A 277 25.60 4.47 14.36
CA GLU A 277 26.67 5.16 13.62
C GLU A 277 26.47 5.01 12.12
N MET A 278 26.25 3.80 11.64
CA MET A 278 25.97 3.53 10.22
C MET A 278 24.76 4.31 9.70
N ILE A 279 23.71 4.46 10.53
CA ILE A 279 22.53 5.26 10.17
C ILE A 279 22.88 6.75 10.07
N ARG A 280 23.70 7.28 10.99
CA ARG A 280 24.13 8.67 10.96
C ARG A 280 25.00 8.97 9.74
N ASP A 281 25.93 8.07 9.41
CA ASP A 281 26.77 8.17 8.22
C ASP A 281 25.93 8.15 6.94
N MET A 282 24.92 7.27 6.89
CA MET A 282 23.96 7.22 5.80
C MET A 282 23.15 8.54 5.68
N MET A 283 22.74 9.16 6.79
CA MET A 283 22.06 10.46 6.78
C MET A 283 22.93 11.55 6.18
N VAL A 284 24.21 11.64 6.59
CA VAL A 284 25.19 12.59 6.04
C VAL A 284 25.34 12.36 4.54
N HIS A 285 25.59 11.12 4.12
CA HIS A 285 25.72 10.75 2.72
C HIS A 285 24.47 11.13 1.89
N CYS A 286 23.26 10.91 2.42
CA CYS A 286 22.02 11.30 1.74
C CYS A 286 21.94 12.81 1.49
N VAL A 287 22.34 13.63 2.47
CA VAL A 287 22.32 15.09 2.33
C VAL A 287 23.36 15.55 1.30
N GLU A 288 24.59 15.03 1.39
CA GLU A 288 25.64 15.32 0.43
C GLU A 288 25.26 14.93 -1.00
N GLN A 289 24.71 13.73 -1.17
CA GLN A 289 24.28 13.21 -2.48
C GLN A 289 23.17 14.05 -3.11
N ARG A 290 22.23 14.54 -2.32
CA ARG A 290 21.08 15.30 -2.83
C ARG A 290 21.33 16.79 -3.00
N PHE A 291 22.16 17.37 -2.16
CA PHE A 291 22.31 18.82 -2.10
C PHE A 291 23.74 19.30 -2.41
N ALA A 292 24.70 18.38 -2.48
CA ALA A 292 26.14 18.70 -2.60
C ALA A 292 26.58 19.69 -1.48
N ASP A 293 25.97 19.58 -0.31
CA ASP A 293 26.18 20.45 0.85
C ASP A 293 26.18 19.61 2.12
N ILE A 294 26.73 20.13 3.20
CA ILE A 294 26.78 19.49 4.52
C ILE A 294 25.43 19.54 5.26
N ARG A 295 24.48 20.32 4.76
CA ARG A 295 23.16 20.51 5.36
C ARG A 295 22.10 20.69 4.29
N ALA A 296 20.93 20.11 4.50
CA ALA A 296 19.77 20.35 3.61
C ALA A 296 19.36 21.82 3.66
N PRO A 297 19.14 22.49 2.50
CA PRO A 297 18.81 23.92 2.44
C PRO A 297 17.43 24.24 3.02
N ARG A 298 16.58 23.23 3.13
CA ARG A 298 15.24 23.26 3.74
C ARG A 298 15.02 22.01 4.55
N LYS A 299 14.05 22.04 5.47
CA LYS A 299 13.66 20.87 6.25
C LYS A 299 13.20 19.74 5.35
N VAL A 300 13.75 18.55 5.56
CA VAL A 300 13.34 17.29 4.92
C VAL A 300 12.83 16.37 6.01
N GLN A 301 11.62 15.87 5.86
CA GLN A 301 11.09 14.88 6.79
C GLN A 301 11.80 13.55 6.61
N TRP A 302 12.32 13.00 7.71
CA TRP A 302 12.97 11.69 7.76
C TRP A 302 12.03 10.70 8.44
N LEU A 303 11.28 9.96 7.62
CA LEU A 303 10.29 8.99 8.10
C LEU A 303 10.92 7.63 8.34
N THR A 304 10.78 7.11 9.56
CA THR A 304 11.25 5.78 9.96
C THR A 304 10.20 5.07 10.80
N ASP A 305 10.43 3.79 11.06
CA ASP A 305 9.77 3.11 12.17
C ASP A 305 10.32 3.58 13.54
N ASN A 306 9.75 3.05 14.63
CA ASN A 306 10.19 3.37 16.00
C ASN A 306 11.41 2.55 16.44
N GLY A 307 12.21 2.06 15.52
CA GLY A 307 13.41 1.27 15.82
C GLY A 307 14.41 2.06 16.66
N SER A 308 15.02 1.41 17.66
CA SER A 308 15.93 2.04 18.64
C SER A 308 17.11 2.76 17.98
N ILE A 309 17.61 2.28 16.84
CA ILE A 309 18.72 2.89 16.09
C ILE A 309 18.35 4.24 15.48
N PHE A 310 17.08 4.43 15.10
CA PHE A 310 16.57 5.68 14.54
C PHE A 310 16.13 6.68 15.63
N ALA A 311 15.63 6.17 16.76
CA ALA A 311 15.16 6.98 17.88
C ALA A 311 16.29 7.36 18.89
N ALA A 312 17.51 6.87 18.69
CA ALA A 312 18.65 7.16 19.58
C ALA A 312 18.96 8.66 19.59
N TYR A 313 19.20 9.23 20.79
CA TYR A 313 19.48 10.66 20.99
C TYR A 313 20.51 11.22 20.00
N ARG A 314 21.66 10.53 19.85
CA ARG A 314 22.72 10.94 18.90
C ARG A 314 22.27 10.94 17.44
N THR A 315 21.35 10.05 17.06
CA THR A 315 20.80 10.01 15.70
C THR A 315 19.87 11.21 15.47
N LEU A 316 19.06 11.56 16.44
CA LEU A 316 18.20 12.74 16.39
C LEU A 316 18.99 14.04 16.38
N GLU A 317 20.09 14.11 17.13
CA GLU A 317 21.01 15.26 17.14
C GLU A 317 21.63 15.50 15.75
N ILE A 318 22.17 14.46 15.12
CA ILE A 318 22.70 14.56 13.76
C ILE A 318 21.61 14.88 12.74
N ALA A 319 20.43 14.28 12.82
CA ALA A 319 19.31 14.62 11.96
C ALA A 319 18.98 16.13 12.03
N ALA A 320 18.91 16.69 13.24
CA ALA A 320 18.66 18.13 13.43
C ALA A 320 19.78 18.99 12.84
N ALA A 321 21.05 18.62 13.02
CA ALA A 321 22.20 19.31 12.44
C ALA A 321 22.15 19.32 10.90
N LEU A 322 21.72 18.23 10.30
CA LEU A 322 21.53 18.06 8.85
C LEU A 322 20.27 18.73 8.28
N ASN A 323 19.43 19.33 9.13
CA ASN A 323 18.10 19.88 8.79
C ASN A 323 17.10 18.78 8.34
N LEU A 324 17.27 17.56 8.86
CA LEU A 324 16.32 16.46 8.73
C LEU A 324 15.37 16.47 9.92
N GLU A 325 14.07 16.44 9.65
CA GLU A 325 13.02 16.42 10.68
C GLU A 325 12.56 14.99 10.93
N PRO A 326 12.91 14.37 12.08
CA PRO A 326 12.52 13.01 12.36
C PRO A 326 10.99 12.87 12.42
N CYS A 327 10.46 11.92 11.68
CA CYS A 327 9.06 11.53 11.68
C CYS A 327 8.99 10.02 11.96
N PHE A 328 8.20 9.63 12.94
CA PHE A 328 8.03 8.23 13.27
C PHE A 328 6.64 7.73 12.85
N THR A 329 6.58 6.47 12.40
CA THR A 329 5.29 5.85 12.14
C THR A 329 4.51 5.70 13.44
N PRO A 330 3.17 5.90 13.44
CA PRO A 330 2.36 5.64 14.63
C PRO A 330 2.52 4.18 15.08
N VAL A 331 2.46 3.97 16.39
CA VAL A 331 2.47 2.62 16.98
C VAL A 331 1.30 1.82 16.41
N GLU A 332 1.54 0.58 15.98
CA GLU A 332 0.55 -0.31 15.35
C GLU A 332 0.04 0.11 13.95
N SER A 333 0.73 1.04 13.27
CA SER A 333 0.40 1.42 11.89
C SER A 333 1.55 1.14 10.92
N PRO A 334 1.86 -0.13 10.61
CA PRO A 334 2.95 -0.49 9.69
C PRO A 334 2.73 0.07 8.28
N GLU A 335 1.48 0.35 7.90
CA GLU A 335 1.14 0.92 6.60
C GLU A 335 1.66 2.35 6.40
N SER A 336 2.04 3.05 7.46
CA SER A 336 2.58 4.41 7.40
C SER A 336 3.94 4.49 6.69
N ASN A 337 4.73 3.39 6.67
CA ASN A 337 5.97 3.26 5.88
C ASN A 337 5.81 2.38 4.63
N GLY A 338 4.61 2.33 4.06
CA GLY A 338 4.28 1.48 2.91
C GLY A 338 5.16 1.67 1.67
N MET A 339 5.90 2.78 1.58
CA MET A 339 6.87 3.01 0.51
C MET A 339 8.16 2.22 0.71
N ALA A 340 8.71 2.27 1.91
CA ALA A 340 9.89 1.48 2.26
C ALA A 340 9.56 -0.02 2.17
N GLU A 341 8.40 -0.45 2.67
CA GLU A 341 7.94 -1.84 2.49
C GLU A 341 7.82 -2.26 1.01
N ALA A 342 7.29 -1.38 0.17
CA ALA A 342 7.17 -1.66 -1.27
C ALA A 342 8.54 -1.79 -1.93
N PHE A 343 9.52 -0.98 -1.51
CA PHE A 343 10.91 -1.12 -1.94
C PHE A 343 11.49 -2.45 -1.47
N VAL A 344 11.39 -2.79 -0.18
CA VAL A 344 11.87 -4.07 0.38
C VAL A 344 11.31 -5.26 -0.40
N LYS A 345 9.99 -5.28 -0.68
CA LYS A 345 9.33 -6.31 -1.48
C LYS A 345 9.89 -6.37 -2.91
N THR A 346 10.14 -5.22 -3.51
CA THR A 346 10.73 -5.11 -4.86
C THR A 346 12.17 -5.57 -4.88
N PHE A 347 13.00 -5.10 -3.95
CA PHE A 347 14.41 -5.45 -3.85
C PHE A 347 14.61 -6.96 -3.67
N LYS A 348 13.90 -7.57 -2.71
CA LYS A 348 13.95 -9.02 -2.49
C LYS A 348 13.48 -9.83 -3.71
N ARG A 349 12.43 -9.38 -4.40
CA ARG A 349 11.86 -10.08 -5.56
C ARG A 349 12.71 -9.95 -6.81
N ASP A 350 13.14 -8.71 -7.13
CA ASP A 350 13.67 -8.36 -8.44
C ASP A 350 15.21 -8.41 -8.48
N TYR A 351 15.87 -8.44 -7.30
CA TYR A 351 17.34 -8.46 -7.20
C TYR A 351 17.82 -9.68 -6.41
N VAL A 352 17.41 -9.86 -5.15
CA VAL A 352 17.95 -10.94 -4.31
C VAL A 352 17.55 -12.32 -4.84
N ARG A 353 16.26 -12.53 -5.15
CA ARG A 353 15.75 -13.86 -5.54
C ARG A 353 16.12 -14.31 -6.96
N VAL A 354 16.43 -13.35 -7.83
CA VAL A 354 16.75 -13.64 -9.25
C VAL A 354 18.25 -13.71 -9.53
N ASN A 355 19.08 -13.32 -8.56
CA ASN A 355 20.51 -13.39 -8.69
C ASN A 355 21.11 -14.45 -7.78
N PRO A 356 22.22 -15.12 -8.16
CA PRO A 356 22.93 -16.01 -7.28
C PRO A 356 23.58 -15.23 -6.13
N VAL A 357 23.31 -15.65 -4.89
CA VAL A 357 23.80 -15.05 -3.64
C VAL A 357 24.43 -16.17 -2.79
N PRO A 358 25.57 -16.75 -3.21
CA PRO A 358 26.18 -17.88 -2.52
C PRO A 358 26.61 -17.52 -1.09
N ASP A 359 27.13 -16.35 -0.88
CA ASP A 359 27.69 -15.84 0.37
C ASP A 359 27.49 -14.32 0.51
N ALA A 360 27.77 -13.81 1.71
CA ALA A 360 27.61 -12.41 2.04
C ALA A 360 28.59 -11.49 1.29
N SER A 361 29.79 -11.96 1.02
CA SER A 361 30.80 -11.19 0.27
C SER A 361 30.30 -10.90 -1.15
N THR A 362 29.80 -11.91 -1.84
CA THR A 362 29.19 -11.78 -3.17
C THR A 362 27.98 -10.85 -3.15
N ALA A 363 27.14 -10.95 -2.10
CA ALA A 363 25.97 -10.09 -1.95
C ALA A 363 26.39 -8.61 -1.79
N LEU A 364 27.32 -8.33 -0.89
CA LEU A 364 27.81 -6.97 -0.61
C LEU A 364 28.40 -6.31 -1.86
N GLN A 365 29.17 -7.05 -2.67
CA GLN A 365 29.73 -6.55 -3.93
C GLN A 365 28.68 -6.19 -4.98
N ARG A 366 27.49 -6.79 -4.91
CA ARG A 366 26.40 -6.56 -5.88
C ARG A 366 25.41 -5.49 -5.47
N ILE A 367 25.32 -5.17 -4.19
CA ILE A 367 24.29 -4.24 -3.68
C ILE A 367 24.39 -2.88 -4.35
N ASP A 368 25.60 -2.35 -4.54
CA ASP A 368 25.79 -1.07 -5.21
C ASP A 368 25.24 -1.07 -6.64
N GLN A 369 25.53 -2.14 -7.38
CA GLN A 369 25.01 -2.31 -8.74
C GLN A 369 23.46 -2.46 -8.74
N TRP A 370 22.88 -3.14 -7.75
CA TRP A 370 21.46 -3.31 -7.64
C TRP A 370 20.72 -2.00 -7.30
N MET A 371 21.32 -1.18 -6.42
CA MET A 371 20.77 0.13 -6.08
C MET A 371 20.87 1.08 -7.27
N GLU A 372 21.99 1.05 -7.99
CA GLU A 372 22.19 1.83 -9.21
C GLU A 372 21.17 1.42 -10.30
N ASP A 373 21.01 0.11 -10.53
CA ASP A 373 20.02 -0.41 -11.47
C ASP A 373 18.58 -0.02 -11.09
N TYR A 374 18.28 -0.07 -9.77
CA TYR A 374 16.97 0.39 -9.29
C TYR A 374 16.74 1.87 -9.60
N ASN A 375 17.72 2.71 -9.40
CA ASN A 375 17.62 4.14 -9.65
C ASN A 375 17.58 4.49 -11.15
N SER A 376 18.36 3.77 -11.97
CA SER A 376 18.57 4.13 -13.39
C SER A 376 17.64 3.37 -14.33
N GLU A 377 17.29 2.10 -14.02
CA GLU A 377 16.65 1.20 -14.97
C GLU A 377 15.26 0.71 -14.53
N HIS A 378 15.01 0.55 -13.22
CA HIS A 378 13.78 -0.09 -12.75
C HIS A 378 12.53 0.71 -13.07
N PRO A 379 11.55 0.15 -13.85
CA PRO A 379 10.36 0.90 -14.24
C PRO A 379 9.32 0.95 -13.10
N HIS A 380 9.00 2.13 -12.61
CA HIS A 380 7.98 2.35 -11.59
C HIS A 380 6.62 2.70 -12.18
N SER A 381 5.59 1.93 -11.87
CA SER A 381 4.23 2.20 -12.35
C SER A 381 3.72 3.58 -11.91
N ARG A 382 4.09 4.02 -10.70
CA ARG A 382 3.72 5.31 -10.14
C ARG A 382 4.40 6.49 -10.86
N LEU A 383 5.59 6.26 -11.43
CA LEU A 383 6.34 7.24 -12.21
C LEU A 383 6.07 7.14 -13.73
N GLY A 384 4.94 6.53 -14.12
CA GLY A 384 4.63 6.31 -15.53
C GLY A 384 5.54 5.31 -16.22
N TYR A 385 6.04 4.31 -15.48
CA TYR A 385 7.02 3.31 -15.90
C TYR A 385 8.41 3.89 -16.25
N ARG A 386 8.73 5.07 -15.73
CA ARG A 386 10.10 5.61 -15.73
C ARG A 386 10.87 5.05 -14.55
N SER A 387 12.21 5.06 -14.67
CA SER A 387 13.08 4.89 -13.51
C SER A 387 13.07 6.17 -12.66
N PRO A 388 13.51 6.13 -11.38
CA PRO A 388 13.65 7.31 -10.55
C PRO A 388 14.43 8.44 -11.22
N ARG A 389 15.60 8.15 -11.77
CA ARG A 389 16.44 9.17 -12.42
C ARG A 389 15.85 9.70 -13.73
N GLU A 390 15.19 8.86 -14.53
CA GLU A 390 14.45 9.35 -15.70
C GLU A 390 13.31 10.29 -15.32
N TYR A 391 12.65 9.99 -14.20
CA TYR A 391 11.59 10.84 -13.67
C TYR A 391 12.13 12.19 -13.21
N ILE A 392 13.22 12.20 -12.41
CA ILE A 392 13.88 13.42 -11.95
C ILE A 392 14.35 14.26 -13.15
N ALA A 393 14.99 13.64 -14.15
CA ALA A 393 15.42 14.34 -15.36
C ALA A 393 14.24 14.99 -16.10
N SER A 394 13.09 14.30 -16.16
CA SER A 394 11.89 14.84 -16.80
C SER A 394 11.27 16.01 -16.05
N LEU A 395 11.39 16.07 -14.71
CA LEU A 395 10.95 17.22 -13.90
C LEU A 395 11.83 18.45 -14.17
N LYS A 396 13.15 18.27 -14.18
CA LYS A 396 14.09 19.36 -14.48
C LYS A 396 13.86 19.98 -15.88
N LEU A 397 13.54 19.16 -16.87
CA LEU A 397 13.19 19.65 -18.21
C LEU A 397 11.87 20.43 -18.25
N ALA A 398 10.91 20.07 -17.38
CA ALA A 398 9.64 20.77 -17.29
C ALA A 398 9.72 22.12 -16.55
N GLU A 399 10.72 22.28 -15.68
CA GLU A 399 10.97 23.52 -14.92
C GLU A 399 11.81 24.54 -15.70
N CYS A 400 12.44 24.15 -16.82
CA CYS A 400 13.12 25.04 -17.75
C CYS A 400 12.25 25.22 -19.01
N PRO A 401 11.28 26.12 -19.06
CA PRO A 401 10.63 26.48 -20.32
C PRO A 401 11.66 27.17 -21.22
N VAL A 402 11.82 26.66 -22.44
CA VAL A 402 12.61 27.28 -23.53
C VAL A 402 11.98 28.60 -23.94
#